data_b3d52b33c968c882c526fa5a2e81f9fe
#
_entry.id   b3d52b33c968c882c526fa5a2e81f9fe
#
_cell.length_a   1.000
_cell.length_b   1.000
_cell.length_c   1.000
_cell.angle_alpha   90.00
_cell.angle_beta   90.00
_cell.angle_gamma   90.00
#
_symmetry.space_group_name_H-M   'P 1'
#
loop_
_entity.id
_entity.type
_entity.pdbx_description
1 polymer ?
#
loop_
_entity_poly.entity_id
_entity_poly.type
_entity_poly.pdbx_seq_one_letter_code
_entity_poly.pdbx_strand_id
1 'polypeptide(L)'
;MNEQVQSELKKIFNGRFSTSVSTRSNYARGEDTFDPVLSQAVVFPETNEEVSKILKLCDHHKVPVVPFGTGTSLEGNVVGNDKGITISLEKMNKILSVNVEDFDCRVQACVTKEQLNDYLREDGVFFPIDPGANAAIGGMASTSASGTMAVKYGTMKTVITGLTVVLPNGDIINTGSRTKKTSAGYNLTNLFIGSEGTLGIITEIQLRLSPIPESIMSAVCHFQSLEDAVKTAQQIIQYGVPIARIEMLNKDQMDISINYSKLKDLKVLPTLFFEFHGSENSNNESIGIVEEISKSNGGSDFQWASSPEEQKKLWKARHDVYYSVKALGNDMIVYSTDVCVPISRLVECISWAEKEVQKLGLTAPMVGHVGDGNFHSIVLYDPDDEEKQKKIRQYSDDLINKALELEGTITGEHGIGLQKKHYLLREHPDNVPVMKSIKRSLDVNNIMNPGKIFDLN
;
A
#
# COMPACT_ATOMS: atom_id res chain seq x y z
N MET A 1 1.21 -31.26 1.05
CA MET A 1 1.31 -31.41 2.54
C MET A 1 1.13 -32.87 2.87
N ASN A 2 1.97 -33.46 3.72
CA ASN A 2 1.77 -34.86 4.07
C ASN A 2 0.59 -35.05 5.06
N GLU A 3 0.03 -36.26 5.16
CA GLU A 3 -1.12 -36.59 6.01
C GLU A 3 -0.84 -36.32 7.51
N GLN A 4 0.40 -36.46 7.93
CA GLN A 4 0.82 -36.21 9.31
C GLN A 4 0.65 -34.74 9.70
N VAL A 5 1.16 -33.81 8.88
CA VAL A 5 1.03 -32.35 9.09
C VAL A 5 -0.44 -31.95 9.12
N GLN A 6 -1.23 -32.48 8.19
CA GLN A 6 -2.67 -32.21 8.15
C GLN A 6 -3.38 -32.69 9.41
N SER A 7 -3.05 -33.90 9.86
CA SER A 7 -3.65 -34.49 11.07
C SER A 7 -3.29 -33.70 12.33
N GLU A 8 -2.03 -33.29 12.47
CA GLU A 8 -1.54 -32.50 13.61
C GLU A 8 -2.19 -31.10 13.64
N LEU A 9 -2.20 -30.40 12.50
CA LEU A 9 -2.85 -29.08 12.39
C LEU A 9 -4.35 -29.17 12.70
N LYS A 10 -5.05 -30.19 12.19
CA LYS A 10 -6.47 -30.40 12.47
C LYS A 10 -6.74 -30.68 13.95
N LYS A 11 -5.83 -31.40 14.61
CA LYS A 11 -5.93 -31.69 16.05
C LYS A 11 -5.70 -30.44 16.91
N ILE A 12 -4.68 -29.63 16.57
CA ILE A 12 -4.31 -28.43 17.33
C ILE A 12 -5.36 -27.32 17.12
N PHE A 13 -5.83 -27.14 15.87
CA PHE A 13 -6.68 -26.03 15.46
C PHE A 13 -8.12 -26.51 15.15
N ASN A 14 -8.69 -27.35 16.03
CA ASN A 14 -10.05 -27.84 15.84
C ASN A 14 -11.05 -26.69 15.64
N GLY A 15 -11.78 -26.70 14.51
CA GLY A 15 -12.69 -25.62 14.06
C GLY A 15 -11.99 -24.38 13.46
N ARG A 16 -10.65 -24.28 13.54
CA ARG A 16 -9.82 -23.20 12.97
C ARG A 16 -8.79 -23.72 11.95
N PHE A 17 -9.12 -24.82 11.29
CA PHE A 17 -8.37 -25.46 10.21
C PHE A 17 -9.36 -25.93 9.14
N SER A 18 -9.13 -25.57 7.89
CA SER A 18 -10.02 -25.93 6.78
C SER A 18 -9.25 -26.41 5.54
N THR A 19 -9.74 -27.51 4.97
CA THR A 19 -9.31 -28.03 3.65
C THR A 19 -10.40 -27.87 2.60
N SER A 20 -11.56 -27.27 2.95
CA SER A 20 -12.66 -27.08 2.02
C SER A 20 -12.28 -26.17 0.86
N VAL A 21 -12.70 -26.49 -0.35
CA VAL A 21 -12.43 -25.67 -1.54
C VAL A 21 -12.98 -24.26 -1.36
N SER A 22 -14.20 -24.13 -0.84
CA SER A 22 -14.83 -22.83 -0.59
C SER A 22 -13.97 -21.92 0.31
N THR A 23 -13.50 -22.42 1.46
CA THR A 23 -12.60 -21.64 2.33
C THR A 23 -11.31 -21.30 1.61
N ARG A 24 -10.66 -22.29 0.98
CA ARG A 24 -9.36 -22.10 0.31
C ARG A 24 -9.42 -21.08 -0.82
N SER A 25 -10.53 -21.01 -1.54
CA SER A 25 -10.74 -20.03 -2.62
C SER A 25 -10.72 -18.59 -2.12
N ASN A 26 -11.20 -18.33 -0.91
CA ASN A 26 -11.19 -16.98 -0.32
C ASN A 26 -9.78 -16.47 0.05
N TYR A 27 -8.79 -17.38 0.11
CA TYR A 27 -7.40 -17.08 0.48
C TYR A 27 -6.41 -17.49 -0.62
N ALA A 28 -6.88 -17.59 -1.87
CA ALA A 28 -6.08 -18.10 -2.98
C ALA A 28 -5.23 -17.02 -3.65
N ARG A 29 -5.63 -15.74 -3.54
CA ARG A 29 -4.93 -14.56 -4.05
C ARG A 29 -5.40 -13.28 -3.34
N GLY A 30 -4.74 -12.16 -3.63
CA GLY A 30 -5.18 -10.81 -3.26
C GLY A 30 -6.12 -10.18 -4.31
N GLU A 31 -6.12 -8.85 -4.35
CA GLU A 31 -6.79 -8.05 -5.40
C GLU A 31 -5.90 -7.89 -6.66
N ASP A 32 -4.94 -8.77 -6.82
CA ASP A 32 -4.02 -8.83 -7.96
C ASP A 32 -4.66 -9.47 -9.21
N THR A 33 -3.92 -9.47 -10.30
CA THR A 33 -4.37 -10.00 -11.61
C THR A 33 -3.94 -11.43 -11.88
N PHE A 34 -3.31 -12.11 -10.92
CA PHE A 34 -2.86 -13.49 -11.06
C PHE A 34 -4.01 -14.49 -10.94
N ASP A 35 -3.83 -15.66 -11.56
CA ASP A 35 -4.73 -16.77 -11.33
C ASP A 35 -4.69 -17.21 -9.86
N PRO A 36 -5.86 -17.53 -9.27
CA PRO A 36 -5.92 -17.99 -7.89
C PRO A 36 -5.23 -19.33 -7.72
N VAL A 37 -4.30 -19.45 -6.77
CA VAL A 37 -3.65 -20.71 -6.41
C VAL A 37 -4.15 -21.18 -5.06
N LEU A 38 -4.82 -22.35 -5.05
CA LEU A 38 -5.37 -22.93 -3.83
C LEU A 38 -4.28 -23.59 -2.98
N SER A 39 -3.94 -23.01 -1.85
CA SER A 39 -3.15 -23.72 -0.83
C SER A 39 -3.88 -24.97 -0.37
N GLN A 40 -3.18 -25.97 0.18
CA GLN A 40 -3.77 -27.25 0.57
C GLN A 40 -4.69 -27.14 1.79
N ALA A 41 -4.47 -26.15 2.64
CA ALA A 41 -5.30 -25.83 3.78
C ALA A 41 -5.18 -24.34 4.14
N VAL A 42 -6.14 -23.86 4.94
CA VAL A 42 -6.09 -22.56 5.63
C VAL A 42 -6.18 -22.80 7.13
N VAL A 43 -5.30 -22.11 7.90
CA VAL A 43 -5.23 -22.18 9.37
C VAL A 43 -5.45 -20.79 9.94
N PHE A 44 -6.18 -20.69 11.05
CA PHE A 44 -6.60 -19.44 11.69
C PHE A 44 -6.07 -19.34 13.12
N PRO A 45 -4.80 -18.95 13.34
CA PRO A 45 -4.26 -18.76 14.69
C PRO A 45 -4.85 -17.51 15.37
N GLU A 46 -4.85 -17.51 16.70
CA GLU A 46 -5.29 -16.39 17.55
C GLU A 46 -4.17 -15.80 18.40
N THR A 47 -3.03 -16.51 18.54
CA THR A 47 -1.89 -16.09 19.38
C THR A 47 -0.55 -16.30 18.66
N ASN A 48 0.48 -15.61 19.17
CA ASN A 48 1.87 -15.75 18.70
C ASN A 48 2.37 -17.19 18.85
N GLU A 49 2.01 -17.85 19.95
CA GLU A 49 2.40 -19.23 20.26
C GLU A 49 1.75 -20.22 19.30
N GLU A 50 0.53 -19.94 18.84
CA GLU A 50 -0.14 -20.75 17.82
C GLU A 50 0.55 -20.61 16.47
N VAL A 51 0.91 -19.37 16.05
CA VAL A 51 1.71 -19.14 14.84
C VAL A 51 3.06 -19.87 14.96
N SER A 52 3.73 -19.78 16.11
CA SER A 52 4.98 -20.51 16.38
C SER A 52 4.84 -22.02 16.21
N LYS A 53 3.77 -22.63 16.75
CA LYS A 53 3.51 -24.07 16.57
C LYS A 53 3.31 -24.46 15.12
N ILE A 54 2.56 -23.64 14.36
CA ILE A 54 2.35 -23.88 12.92
C ILE A 54 3.69 -23.83 12.18
N LEU A 55 4.49 -22.77 12.40
CA LEU A 55 5.77 -22.62 11.70
C LEU A 55 6.77 -23.71 12.04
N LYS A 56 6.90 -24.11 13.32
CA LYS A 56 7.75 -25.25 13.72
C LYS A 56 7.37 -26.53 12.99
N LEU A 57 6.08 -26.81 12.88
CA LEU A 57 5.60 -27.99 12.16
C LEU A 57 5.88 -27.88 10.66
N CYS A 58 5.62 -26.72 10.06
CA CYS A 58 5.87 -26.48 8.64
C CYS A 58 7.37 -26.51 8.31
N ASP A 59 8.23 -25.94 9.14
CA ASP A 59 9.67 -25.95 8.96
C ASP A 59 10.24 -27.37 9.02
N HIS A 60 9.83 -28.15 10.05
CA HIS A 60 10.24 -29.55 10.19
C HIS A 60 9.88 -30.41 8.95
N HIS A 61 8.71 -30.19 8.39
CA HIS A 61 8.21 -30.95 7.24
C HIS A 61 8.42 -30.24 5.89
N LYS A 62 9.09 -29.09 5.88
CA LYS A 62 9.36 -28.26 4.69
C LYS A 62 8.09 -27.91 3.89
N VAL A 63 7.02 -27.59 4.61
CA VAL A 63 5.74 -27.18 4.04
C VAL A 63 5.73 -25.68 3.80
N PRO A 64 5.55 -25.18 2.57
CA PRO A 64 5.44 -23.77 2.28
C PRO A 64 4.28 -23.09 3.03
N VAL A 65 4.49 -21.85 3.44
CA VAL A 65 3.52 -21.03 4.18
C VAL A 65 3.31 -19.70 3.49
N VAL A 66 2.06 -19.33 3.26
CA VAL A 66 1.67 -18.01 2.78
C VAL A 66 0.91 -17.29 3.89
N PRO A 67 1.45 -16.24 4.51
CA PRO A 67 0.71 -15.43 5.46
C PRO A 67 -0.31 -14.56 4.75
N PHE A 68 -1.51 -14.41 5.32
CA PHE A 68 -2.63 -13.70 4.72
C PHE A 68 -3.30 -12.77 5.73
N GLY A 69 -3.46 -11.49 5.37
CA GLY A 69 -4.22 -10.50 6.14
C GLY A 69 -5.62 -10.31 5.57
N THR A 70 -5.92 -9.12 5.04
CA THR A 70 -7.20 -8.78 4.38
C THR A 70 -7.22 -9.08 2.88
N GLY A 71 -6.09 -9.46 2.27
CA GLY A 71 -6.01 -9.81 0.86
C GLY A 71 -6.07 -8.64 -0.12
N THR A 72 -5.79 -7.43 0.32
CA THR A 72 -5.88 -6.19 -0.50
C THR A 72 -4.62 -5.88 -1.32
N SER A 73 -3.64 -6.77 -1.35
CA SER A 73 -2.39 -6.57 -2.12
C SER A 73 -2.59 -6.75 -3.63
N LEU A 74 -1.79 -6.03 -4.44
CA LEU A 74 -1.97 -5.88 -5.90
C LEU A 74 -0.89 -6.56 -6.75
N GLU A 75 0.24 -6.99 -6.16
CA GLU A 75 1.40 -7.50 -6.91
C GLU A 75 1.59 -9.03 -6.79
N GLY A 76 0.55 -9.75 -6.36
CA GLY A 76 0.60 -11.20 -6.13
C GLY A 76 1.35 -11.59 -4.85
N ASN A 77 1.44 -10.70 -3.86
CA ASN A 77 2.15 -10.90 -2.60
C ASN A 77 1.59 -12.08 -1.78
N VAL A 78 0.28 -12.34 -1.87
CA VAL A 78 -0.44 -13.36 -1.10
C VAL A 78 -1.04 -14.48 -1.96
N VAL A 79 -0.66 -14.58 -3.23
CA VAL A 79 -1.05 -15.73 -4.08
C VAL A 79 -0.62 -17.01 -3.39
N GLY A 80 -1.56 -17.96 -3.27
CA GLY A 80 -1.38 -19.20 -2.53
C GLY A 80 -0.25 -20.10 -3.06
N ASN A 81 -0.05 -21.23 -2.41
CA ASN A 81 0.94 -22.24 -2.81
C ASN A 81 0.29 -23.62 -2.79
N ASP A 82 0.25 -24.30 -3.93
CA ASP A 82 -0.39 -25.59 -4.11
C ASP A 82 0.23 -26.75 -3.30
N LYS A 83 1.46 -26.57 -2.81
CA LYS A 83 2.18 -27.51 -1.95
C LYS A 83 2.17 -27.10 -0.48
N GLY A 84 1.68 -25.90 -0.19
CA GLY A 84 1.76 -25.24 1.11
C GLY A 84 0.39 -25.04 1.78
N ILE A 85 0.42 -24.25 2.85
CA ILE A 85 -0.75 -23.78 3.58
C ILE A 85 -0.82 -22.26 3.60
N THR A 86 -2.02 -21.73 3.75
CA THR A 86 -2.22 -20.31 4.06
C THR A 86 -2.47 -20.15 5.57
N ILE A 87 -1.78 -19.21 6.20
CA ILE A 87 -2.03 -18.79 7.58
C ILE A 87 -2.79 -17.47 7.52
N SER A 88 -4.10 -17.52 7.79
CA SER A 88 -4.93 -16.33 7.89
C SER A 88 -4.84 -15.74 9.28
N LEU A 89 -4.42 -14.48 9.38
CA LEU A 89 -4.30 -13.74 10.64
C LEU A 89 -5.61 -13.04 11.04
N GLU A 90 -6.73 -13.28 10.37
CA GLU A 90 -8.01 -12.58 10.62
C GLU A 90 -8.49 -12.63 12.07
N LYS A 91 -8.11 -13.68 12.82
CA LYS A 91 -8.45 -13.82 14.24
C LYS A 91 -7.46 -13.11 15.18
N MET A 92 -6.36 -12.56 14.64
CA MET A 92 -5.39 -11.73 15.36
C MET A 92 -5.72 -10.24 15.13
N ASN A 93 -6.85 -9.79 15.62
CA ASN A 93 -7.46 -8.50 15.36
C ASN A 93 -7.74 -7.65 16.61
N LYS A 94 -6.97 -7.86 17.68
CA LYS A 94 -7.14 -7.13 18.95
C LYS A 94 -6.24 -5.91 19.00
N ILE A 95 -6.76 -4.80 19.52
CA ILE A 95 -5.99 -3.65 20.00
C ILE A 95 -5.53 -4.00 21.39
N LEU A 96 -4.20 -4.14 21.59
CA LEU A 96 -3.62 -4.68 22.81
C LEU A 96 -3.40 -3.61 23.89
N SER A 97 -2.96 -2.41 23.46
CA SER A 97 -2.79 -1.25 24.33
C SER A 97 -2.83 0.04 23.54
N VAL A 98 -3.31 1.10 24.18
CA VAL A 98 -3.22 2.48 23.69
C VAL A 98 -2.65 3.34 24.81
N ASN A 99 -1.62 4.13 24.49
CA ASN A 99 -0.94 5.02 25.40
C ASN A 99 -1.01 6.44 24.82
N VAL A 100 -2.08 7.15 25.10
CA VAL A 100 -2.39 8.45 24.51
C VAL A 100 -1.31 9.49 24.84
N GLU A 101 -0.80 9.49 26.08
CA GLU A 101 0.25 10.40 26.55
C GLU A 101 1.59 10.24 25.79
N ASP A 102 1.86 9.01 25.32
CA ASP A 102 3.07 8.68 24.54
C ASP A 102 2.85 8.70 23.04
N PHE A 103 1.61 8.93 22.60
CA PHE A 103 1.20 8.84 21.19
C PHE A 103 1.60 7.50 20.57
N ASP A 104 1.31 6.40 21.24
CA ASP A 104 1.58 5.06 20.71
C ASP A 104 0.47 4.05 21.02
N CYS A 105 0.42 2.99 20.24
CA CYS A 105 -0.43 1.84 20.52
C CYS A 105 0.23 0.55 20.05
N ARG A 106 -0.26 -0.59 20.60
CA ARG A 106 0.12 -1.93 20.16
C ARG A 106 -1.11 -2.67 19.67
N VAL A 107 -1.01 -3.24 18.48
CA VAL A 107 -2.11 -3.94 17.82
C VAL A 107 -1.66 -5.30 17.30
N GLN A 108 -2.59 -6.26 17.17
CA GLN A 108 -2.37 -7.49 16.42
C GLN A 108 -2.45 -7.23 14.91
N ALA A 109 -1.83 -8.09 14.12
CA ALA A 109 -1.55 -7.88 12.71
C ALA A 109 -2.80 -7.67 11.83
N CYS A 110 -3.95 -8.23 12.18
CA CYS A 110 -5.16 -8.11 11.37
C CYS A 110 -6.15 -7.04 11.87
N VAL A 111 -5.73 -6.19 12.83
CA VAL A 111 -6.44 -4.93 13.08
C VAL A 111 -6.38 -4.10 11.81
N THR A 112 -7.53 -3.60 11.32
CA THR A 112 -7.57 -2.73 10.15
C THR A 112 -7.38 -1.26 10.54
N LYS A 113 -6.97 -0.45 9.56
CA LYS A 113 -6.85 1.00 9.72
C LYS A 113 -8.13 1.63 10.27
N GLU A 114 -9.28 1.26 9.68
CA GLU A 114 -10.58 1.81 10.09
C GLU A 114 -10.94 1.36 11.52
N GLN A 115 -10.78 0.07 11.83
CA GLN A 115 -11.01 -0.45 13.17
C GLN A 115 -10.18 0.30 14.22
N LEU A 116 -8.90 0.57 13.94
CA LEU A 116 -8.04 1.31 14.87
C LEU A 116 -8.50 2.75 15.03
N ASN A 117 -8.77 3.47 13.93
CA ASN A 117 -9.18 4.87 14.00
C ASN A 117 -10.58 5.05 14.60
N ASP A 118 -11.50 4.10 14.38
CA ASP A 118 -12.79 4.10 15.06
C ASP A 118 -12.64 3.91 16.58
N TYR A 119 -11.71 3.04 17.00
CA TYR A 119 -11.41 2.84 18.42
C TYR A 119 -10.79 4.10 19.07
N LEU A 120 -9.90 4.81 18.36
CA LEU A 120 -9.17 5.98 18.85
C LEU A 120 -9.98 7.29 18.77
N ARG A 121 -11.19 7.26 18.23
CA ARG A 121 -11.97 8.47 17.89
C ARG A 121 -12.10 9.47 19.04
N GLU A 122 -12.32 8.99 20.26
CA GLU A 122 -12.53 9.83 21.45
C GLU A 122 -11.22 10.16 22.19
N ASP A 123 -10.09 9.59 21.76
CA ASP A 123 -8.81 9.73 22.47
C ASP A 123 -7.99 10.94 21.99
N GLY A 124 -8.47 11.67 20.98
CA GLY A 124 -7.76 12.84 20.43
C GLY A 124 -6.51 12.50 19.62
N VAL A 125 -6.34 11.23 19.26
CA VAL A 125 -5.23 10.71 18.45
C VAL A 125 -5.75 9.84 17.30
N PHE A 126 -4.94 9.65 16.27
CA PHE A 126 -5.28 8.79 15.15
C PHE A 126 -4.05 8.11 14.53
N PHE A 127 -4.28 7.04 13.81
CA PHE A 127 -3.30 6.35 12.99
C PHE A 127 -3.29 6.95 11.58
N PRO A 128 -2.17 7.57 11.12
CA PRO A 128 -2.18 8.46 9.96
C PRO A 128 -1.96 7.77 8.61
N ILE A 129 -1.59 6.47 8.56
CA ILE A 129 -1.31 5.83 7.28
C ILE A 129 -2.62 5.34 6.65
N ASP A 130 -2.90 5.81 5.42
CA ASP A 130 -4.21 5.70 4.80
C ASP A 130 -4.17 5.15 3.36
N PRO A 131 -3.72 3.90 3.14
CA PRO A 131 -3.83 3.27 1.83
C PRO A 131 -5.28 3.26 1.34
N GLY A 132 -5.48 3.17 0.02
CA GLY A 132 -6.81 3.24 -0.60
C GLY A 132 -7.79 2.15 -0.12
N ALA A 133 -7.30 0.99 0.32
CA ALA A 133 -8.10 -0.08 0.88
C ALA A 133 -8.14 -0.05 2.42
N ASN A 134 -9.18 -0.65 3.03
CA ASN A 134 -9.20 -0.90 4.48
C ASN A 134 -8.32 -2.12 4.82
N ALA A 135 -7.01 -1.92 4.72
CA ALA A 135 -6.01 -2.97 4.87
C ALA A 135 -5.72 -3.32 6.33
N ALA A 136 -5.30 -4.56 6.57
CA ALA A 136 -4.76 -5.00 7.84
C ALA A 136 -3.38 -4.37 8.10
N ILE A 137 -3.15 -3.86 9.31
CA ILE A 137 -1.91 -3.16 9.68
C ILE A 137 -0.67 -4.05 9.51
N GLY A 138 -0.77 -5.37 9.77
CA GLY A 138 0.29 -6.33 9.49
C GLY A 138 0.59 -6.51 8.01
N GLY A 139 -0.43 -6.46 7.15
CA GLY A 139 -0.29 -6.43 5.70
C GLY A 139 0.40 -5.16 5.24
N MET A 140 -0.05 -4.00 5.75
CA MET A 140 0.58 -2.70 5.48
C MET A 140 2.06 -2.67 5.90
N ALA A 141 2.39 -3.25 7.06
CA ALA A 141 3.78 -3.40 7.50
C ALA A 141 4.58 -4.28 6.54
N SER A 142 3.98 -5.40 6.11
CA SER A 142 4.65 -6.39 5.24
C SER A 142 4.96 -5.85 3.84
N THR A 143 4.17 -4.93 3.30
CA THR A 143 4.42 -4.26 2.01
C THR A 143 5.09 -2.91 2.13
N SER A 144 5.34 -2.44 3.37
CA SER A 144 5.84 -1.06 3.61
C SER A 144 4.90 -0.01 3.03
N ALA A 145 3.59 -0.20 3.20
CA ALA A 145 2.55 0.64 2.62
C ALA A 145 2.69 2.13 2.99
N SER A 146 2.12 2.95 2.14
CA SER A 146 1.93 4.38 2.36
C SER A 146 0.46 4.78 2.14
N GLY A 147 0.19 5.98 1.70
CA GLY A 147 -1.14 6.49 1.40
C GLY A 147 -1.10 7.98 1.14
N THR A 148 -2.28 8.61 1.03
CA THR A 148 -2.41 10.01 0.63
C THR A 148 -1.79 11.01 1.62
N MET A 149 -1.68 10.62 2.91
CA MET A 149 -1.10 11.45 3.96
C MET A 149 0.42 11.26 4.15
N ALA A 150 1.09 10.47 3.30
CA ALA A 150 2.51 10.17 3.46
C ALA A 150 3.39 11.43 3.40
N VAL A 151 3.03 12.43 2.61
CA VAL A 151 3.74 13.70 2.50
C VAL A 151 3.91 14.42 3.85
N LYS A 152 2.96 14.28 4.78
CA LYS A 152 3.04 14.87 6.14
C LYS A 152 3.49 13.88 7.21
N TYR A 153 2.89 12.69 7.19
CA TYR A 153 3.03 11.73 8.30
C TYR A 153 4.01 10.60 8.01
N GLY A 154 4.54 10.52 6.78
CA GLY A 154 5.42 9.45 6.35
C GLY A 154 4.67 8.15 6.02
N THR A 155 5.40 7.06 6.01
CA THR A 155 4.92 5.72 5.62
C THR A 155 4.92 4.76 6.82
N MET A 156 4.57 3.50 6.61
CA MET A 156 4.68 2.47 7.65
C MET A 156 6.09 2.39 8.26
N LYS A 157 7.16 2.65 7.49
CA LYS A 157 8.53 2.74 8.02
C LYS A 157 8.71 3.83 9.07
N THR A 158 7.95 4.91 8.97
CA THR A 158 8.04 6.06 9.88
C THR A 158 7.27 5.81 11.18
N VAL A 159 6.12 5.14 11.11
CA VAL A 159 5.20 5.01 12.24
C VAL A 159 5.39 3.72 13.04
N ILE A 160 6.01 2.69 12.46
CA ILE A 160 6.30 1.44 13.19
C ILE A 160 7.57 1.62 14.03
N THR A 161 7.46 1.39 15.34
CA THR A 161 8.57 1.46 16.29
C THR A 161 9.03 0.10 16.78
N GLY A 162 8.21 -0.94 16.62
CA GLY A 162 8.55 -2.29 17.01
C GLY A 162 7.57 -3.32 16.45
N LEU A 163 8.00 -4.56 16.38
CA LEU A 163 7.23 -5.68 15.85
C LEU A 163 7.39 -6.90 16.77
N THR A 164 6.34 -7.72 16.88
CA THR A 164 6.48 -9.12 17.23
C THR A 164 6.45 -9.92 15.94
N VAL A 165 7.48 -10.71 15.71
CA VAL A 165 7.63 -11.54 14.52
C VAL A 165 7.86 -12.99 14.93
N VAL A 166 7.16 -13.92 14.28
CA VAL A 166 7.43 -15.35 14.39
C VAL A 166 8.30 -15.74 13.21
N LEU A 167 9.53 -16.21 13.53
CA LEU A 167 10.52 -16.65 12.54
C LEU A 167 10.15 -18.01 11.94
N PRO A 168 10.74 -18.39 10.78
CA PRO A 168 10.44 -19.67 10.14
C PRO A 168 10.63 -20.90 11.03
N ASN A 169 11.64 -20.91 11.93
CA ASN A 169 11.88 -21.96 12.90
C ASN A 169 10.91 -21.94 14.11
N GLY A 170 9.94 -20.99 14.11
CA GLY A 170 8.95 -20.80 15.16
C GLY A 170 9.41 -19.99 16.36
N ASP A 171 10.61 -19.43 16.36
CA ASP A 171 11.02 -18.51 17.43
C ASP A 171 10.23 -17.20 17.35
N ILE A 172 9.81 -16.71 18.52
CA ILE A 172 9.10 -15.43 18.63
C ILE A 172 10.10 -14.38 19.06
N ILE A 173 10.26 -13.34 18.25
CA ILE A 173 11.15 -12.23 18.57
C ILE A 173 10.36 -10.91 18.66
N ASN A 174 10.87 -10.00 19.50
CA ASN A 174 10.40 -8.62 19.56
C ASN A 174 11.51 -7.70 19.05
N THR A 175 11.18 -6.86 18.08
CA THR A 175 12.10 -5.87 17.52
C THR A 175 11.72 -4.47 17.98
N GLY A 176 12.70 -3.56 18.00
CA GLY A 176 12.45 -2.16 18.34
C GLY A 176 12.01 -1.94 19.79
N SER A 177 11.32 -0.84 20.02
CA SER A 177 10.79 -0.46 21.34
C SER A 177 9.70 0.62 21.19
N ARG A 178 9.04 1.01 22.31
CA ARG A 178 8.10 2.14 22.37
C ARG A 178 8.80 3.51 22.27
N THR A 179 10.10 3.54 22.47
CA THR A 179 10.83 4.83 22.50
C THR A 179 10.93 5.48 21.13
N LYS A 180 10.96 6.82 21.10
CA LYS A 180 11.04 7.59 19.84
C LYS A 180 12.35 7.34 19.09
N LYS A 181 13.42 6.96 19.78
CA LYS A 181 14.74 6.68 19.19
C LYS A 181 15.47 5.61 19.99
N THR A 182 16.25 4.79 19.28
CA THR A 182 17.15 3.79 19.86
C THR A 182 18.38 3.63 18.97
N SER A 183 19.53 3.32 19.57
CA SER A 183 20.78 2.96 18.88
C SER A 183 21.26 1.56 19.28
N ALA A 184 20.37 0.73 19.85
CA ALA A 184 20.70 -0.58 20.40
C ALA A 184 20.71 -1.65 19.30
N GLY A 185 21.83 -1.82 18.61
CA GLY A 185 22.04 -2.87 17.63
C GLY A 185 21.45 -2.61 16.25
N TYR A 186 21.35 -3.68 15.43
CA TYR A 186 20.79 -3.59 14.09
C TYR A 186 19.29 -3.27 14.11
N ASN A 187 18.83 -2.48 13.14
CA ASN A 187 17.41 -2.17 12.99
C ASN A 187 16.65 -3.34 12.35
N LEU A 188 16.33 -4.34 13.16
CA LEU A 188 15.54 -5.49 12.70
C LEU A 188 14.10 -5.12 12.36
N THR A 189 13.53 -4.08 13.00
CA THR A 189 12.19 -3.61 12.67
C THR A 189 12.08 -3.27 11.18
N ASN A 190 13.00 -2.48 10.66
CA ASN A 190 13.01 -2.12 9.23
C ASN A 190 13.38 -3.27 8.30
N LEU A 191 14.03 -4.33 8.79
CA LEU A 191 14.29 -5.54 8.01
C LEU A 191 12.99 -6.30 7.70
N PHE A 192 12.04 -6.35 8.66
CA PHE A 192 10.78 -7.05 8.46
C PHE A 192 9.72 -6.19 7.77
N ILE A 193 9.80 -4.85 7.84
CA ILE A 193 8.92 -3.96 7.09
C ILE A 193 9.25 -4.08 5.59
N GLY A 194 8.25 -4.37 4.77
CA GLY A 194 8.45 -4.60 3.33
C GLY A 194 8.99 -5.99 2.99
N SER A 195 9.06 -6.93 3.95
CA SER A 195 9.53 -8.30 3.70
C SER A 195 8.48 -9.21 3.07
N GLU A 196 7.25 -8.78 2.92
CA GLU A 196 6.12 -9.49 2.28
C GLU A 196 5.93 -10.92 2.80
N GLY A 197 6.16 -11.12 4.11
CA GLY A 197 6.05 -12.43 4.76
C GLY A 197 7.13 -13.44 4.35
N THR A 198 8.19 -13.02 3.68
CA THR A 198 9.28 -13.92 3.25
C THR A 198 10.32 -14.20 4.32
N LEU A 199 10.42 -13.39 5.37
CA LEU A 199 11.40 -13.52 6.46
C LEU A 199 10.78 -14.02 7.79
N GLY A 200 9.46 -13.98 7.91
CA GLY A 200 8.72 -14.35 9.10
C GLY A 200 7.29 -13.81 9.04
N ILE A 201 6.48 -14.10 10.05
CA ILE A 201 5.11 -13.60 10.18
C ILE A 201 5.07 -12.50 11.22
N ILE A 202 4.71 -11.28 10.79
CA ILE A 202 4.44 -10.16 11.69
C ILE A 202 3.09 -10.45 12.38
N THR A 203 3.09 -10.53 13.69
CA THR A 203 1.89 -10.87 14.49
C THR A 203 1.38 -9.73 15.35
N GLU A 204 2.28 -8.84 15.80
CA GLU A 204 1.90 -7.62 16.51
C GLU A 204 2.78 -6.44 16.09
N ILE A 205 2.20 -5.25 16.14
CA ILE A 205 2.84 -4.02 15.68
C ILE A 205 2.74 -2.95 16.77
N GLN A 206 3.86 -2.33 17.11
CA GLN A 206 3.95 -1.14 17.92
C GLN A 206 3.95 0.07 16.98
N LEU A 207 2.96 0.94 17.12
CA LEU A 207 2.69 2.08 16.23
C LEU A 207 2.84 3.40 16.96
N ARG A 208 3.28 4.41 16.24
CA ARG A 208 3.09 5.82 16.60
C ARG A 208 1.75 6.29 16.10
N LEU A 209 1.09 7.09 16.94
CA LEU A 209 -0.11 7.83 16.63
C LEU A 209 0.22 9.31 16.43
N SER A 210 -0.68 10.02 15.78
CA SER A 210 -0.61 11.47 15.64
C SER A 210 -1.78 12.11 16.38
N PRO A 211 -1.61 13.32 16.95
CA PRO A 211 -2.74 14.07 17.49
C PRO A 211 -3.71 14.45 16.36
N ILE A 212 -5.00 14.41 16.64
CA ILE A 212 -6.02 14.93 15.73
C ILE A 212 -5.77 16.45 15.59
N PRO A 213 -5.63 16.98 14.36
CA PRO A 213 -5.38 18.41 14.17
C PRO A 213 -6.57 19.25 14.63
N GLU A 214 -6.30 20.44 15.16
CA GLU A 214 -7.31 21.40 15.60
C GLU A 214 -8.27 21.79 14.45
N SER A 215 -7.70 21.97 13.26
CA SER A 215 -8.44 22.32 12.05
C SER A 215 -7.95 21.47 10.87
N ILE A 216 -8.91 21.01 10.09
CA ILE A 216 -8.68 20.37 8.78
C ILE A 216 -9.36 21.24 7.74
N MET A 217 -8.63 21.60 6.68
CA MET A 217 -9.18 22.33 5.54
C MET A 217 -8.79 21.62 4.26
N SER A 218 -9.70 21.61 3.30
CA SER A 218 -9.47 20.99 1.98
C SER A 218 -9.61 22.03 0.87
N ALA A 219 -8.82 21.86 -0.21
CA ALA A 219 -8.97 22.70 -1.39
C ALA A 219 -8.85 21.87 -2.68
N VAL A 220 -9.33 22.44 -3.78
CA VAL A 220 -9.22 21.88 -5.12
C VAL A 220 -8.89 22.97 -6.11
N CYS A 221 -8.06 22.63 -7.14
CA CYS A 221 -7.71 23.54 -8.21
C CYS A 221 -7.61 22.78 -9.55
N HIS A 222 -8.18 23.37 -10.60
CA HIS A 222 -8.15 22.80 -11.95
C HIS A 222 -7.07 23.47 -12.81
N PHE A 223 -6.46 22.69 -13.73
CA PHE A 223 -5.39 23.13 -14.62
C PHE A 223 -5.71 22.80 -16.08
N GLN A 224 -5.15 23.56 -17.02
CA GLN A 224 -5.32 23.29 -18.45
C GLN A 224 -4.45 22.11 -18.91
N SER A 225 -3.30 21.90 -18.27
CA SER A 225 -2.39 20.79 -18.56
C SER A 225 -2.04 20.01 -17.30
N LEU A 226 -1.73 18.73 -17.46
CA LEU A 226 -1.24 17.87 -16.38
C LEU A 226 0.15 18.33 -15.89
N GLU A 227 0.98 18.85 -16.81
CA GLU A 227 2.31 19.40 -16.49
C GLU A 227 2.22 20.57 -15.52
N ASP A 228 1.30 21.53 -15.75
CA ASP A 228 1.10 22.68 -14.86
C ASP A 228 0.62 22.26 -13.46
N ALA A 229 -0.26 21.25 -13.38
CA ALA A 229 -0.72 20.69 -12.12
C ALA A 229 0.46 20.09 -11.33
N VAL A 230 1.24 19.22 -11.96
CA VAL A 230 2.37 18.55 -11.29
C VAL A 230 3.48 19.53 -10.91
N LYS A 231 3.77 20.53 -11.76
CA LYS A 231 4.70 21.62 -11.46
C LYS A 231 4.24 22.43 -10.24
N THR A 232 2.94 22.66 -10.11
CA THR A 232 2.37 23.33 -8.93
C THR A 232 2.62 22.52 -7.66
N ALA A 233 2.34 21.22 -7.70
CA ALA A 233 2.61 20.33 -6.57
C ALA A 233 4.10 20.35 -6.17
N GLN A 234 5.00 20.23 -7.16
CA GLN A 234 6.44 20.31 -6.93
C GLN A 234 6.85 21.63 -6.24
N GLN A 235 6.33 22.77 -6.70
CA GLN A 235 6.65 24.07 -6.10
C GLN A 235 6.11 24.18 -4.68
N ILE A 236 4.89 23.71 -4.39
CA ILE A 236 4.32 23.70 -3.03
C ILE A 236 5.26 22.97 -2.07
N ILE A 237 5.77 21.80 -2.45
CA ILE A 237 6.72 21.05 -1.63
C ILE A 237 8.06 21.79 -1.48
N GLN A 238 8.58 22.38 -2.57
CA GLN A 238 9.84 23.14 -2.55
C GLN A 238 9.75 24.40 -1.67
N TYR A 239 8.60 25.06 -1.62
CA TYR A 239 8.36 26.19 -0.70
C TYR A 239 8.18 25.76 0.77
N GLY A 240 8.13 24.47 1.05
CA GLY A 240 7.99 23.94 2.40
C GLY A 240 6.62 24.20 3.02
N VAL A 241 5.57 24.31 2.19
CA VAL A 241 4.20 24.46 2.68
C VAL A 241 3.81 23.20 3.47
N PRO A 242 3.31 23.33 4.73
CA PRO A 242 2.98 22.20 5.58
C PRO A 242 1.66 21.52 5.15
N ILE A 243 1.67 20.93 3.97
CA ILE A 243 0.51 20.25 3.39
C ILE A 243 0.35 18.83 3.96
N ALA A 244 -0.89 18.40 4.19
CA ALA A 244 -1.17 17.06 4.71
C ALA A 244 -1.44 16.04 3.60
N ARG A 245 -2.07 16.48 2.51
CA ARG A 245 -2.28 15.68 1.28
C ARG A 245 -2.14 16.59 0.07
N ILE A 246 -1.57 16.04 -0.98
CA ILE A 246 -1.59 16.67 -2.31
C ILE A 246 -1.72 15.56 -3.37
N GLU A 247 -2.91 15.48 -3.95
CA GLU A 247 -3.33 14.40 -4.83
C GLU A 247 -3.68 14.94 -6.21
N MET A 248 -3.32 14.19 -7.24
CA MET A 248 -3.57 14.57 -8.63
C MET A 248 -4.48 13.56 -9.30
N LEU A 249 -5.48 14.06 -10.04
CA LEU A 249 -6.22 13.30 -11.04
C LEU A 249 -6.00 13.93 -12.41
N ASN A 250 -5.66 13.13 -13.44
CA ASN A 250 -5.62 13.63 -14.81
C ASN A 250 -7.04 13.83 -15.38
N LYS A 251 -7.14 14.40 -16.56
CA LYS A 251 -8.42 14.71 -17.21
C LYS A 251 -9.32 13.47 -17.35
N ASP A 252 -8.74 12.33 -17.77
CA ASP A 252 -9.51 11.10 -18.00
C ASP A 252 -10.07 10.55 -16.69
N GLN A 253 -9.26 10.56 -15.62
CA GLN A 253 -9.75 10.14 -14.30
C GLN A 253 -10.81 11.10 -13.75
N MET A 254 -10.67 12.40 -13.98
CA MET A 254 -11.69 13.37 -13.58
C MET A 254 -13.02 13.12 -14.30
N ASP A 255 -13.01 12.83 -15.59
CA ASP A 255 -14.24 12.51 -16.34
C ASP A 255 -14.92 11.27 -15.77
N ILE A 256 -14.17 10.18 -15.56
CA ILE A 256 -14.68 8.93 -14.99
C ILE A 256 -15.25 9.16 -13.57
N SER A 257 -14.50 9.85 -12.69
CA SER A 257 -14.92 10.11 -11.31
C SER A 257 -16.15 11.02 -11.21
N ILE A 258 -16.21 12.08 -12.02
CA ILE A 258 -17.35 13.01 -12.07
C ILE A 258 -18.61 12.28 -12.52
N ASN A 259 -18.52 11.47 -13.57
CA ASN A 259 -19.67 10.72 -14.09
C ASN A 259 -20.17 9.66 -13.09
N TYR A 260 -19.24 8.92 -12.47
CA TYR A 260 -19.56 7.90 -11.46
C TYR A 260 -20.22 8.50 -10.21
N SER A 261 -19.61 9.53 -9.66
CA SER A 261 -20.04 10.15 -8.38
C SER A 261 -21.06 11.28 -8.56
N LYS A 262 -21.44 11.59 -9.82
CA LYS A 262 -22.42 12.65 -10.19
C LYS A 262 -22.06 14.03 -9.62
N LEU A 263 -20.79 14.41 -9.71
CA LEU A 263 -20.25 15.67 -9.19
C LEU A 263 -20.46 16.80 -10.22
N LYS A 264 -21.26 17.80 -9.87
CA LYS A 264 -21.62 18.89 -10.81
C LYS A 264 -20.70 20.11 -10.71
N ASP A 265 -19.96 20.24 -9.61
CA ASP A 265 -19.18 21.45 -9.30
C ASP A 265 -17.71 21.30 -9.68
N LEU A 266 -17.28 20.14 -10.20
CA LEU A 266 -15.93 19.88 -10.67
C LEU A 266 -15.87 19.84 -12.19
N LYS A 267 -14.73 20.25 -12.76
CA LYS A 267 -14.49 20.27 -14.21
C LYS A 267 -13.73 19.04 -14.68
N VAL A 268 -13.96 18.63 -15.92
CA VAL A 268 -13.19 17.57 -16.61
C VAL A 268 -11.86 18.16 -17.10
N LEU A 269 -10.96 18.44 -16.14
CA LEU A 269 -9.62 18.98 -16.34
C LEU A 269 -8.66 18.29 -15.35
N PRO A 270 -7.34 18.28 -15.62
CA PRO A 270 -6.36 17.90 -14.62
C PRO A 270 -6.56 18.68 -13.32
N THR A 271 -6.62 18.00 -12.19
CA THR A 271 -7.05 18.58 -10.91
C THR A 271 -6.10 18.17 -9.79
N LEU A 272 -5.74 19.14 -8.95
CA LEU A 272 -5.09 18.90 -7.66
C LEU A 272 -6.11 19.03 -6.52
N PHE A 273 -6.01 18.10 -5.58
CA PHE A 273 -6.74 18.08 -4.32
C PHE A 273 -5.75 18.28 -3.17
N PHE A 274 -6.07 19.16 -2.27
CA PHE A 274 -5.20 19.53 -1.15
C PHE A 274 -5.91 19.33 0.17
N GLU A 275 -5.15 18.96 1.22
CA GLU A 275 -5.65 18.95 2.59
C GLU A 275 -4.59 19.54 3.53
N PHE A 276 -5.01 20.37 4.46
CA PHE A 276 -4.19 21.10 5.41
C PHE A 276 -4.58 20.70 6.82
N HIS A 277 -3.61 20.31 7.64
CA HIS A 277 -3.79 19.94 9.03
C HIS A 277 -2.98 20.87 9.93
N GLY A 278 -3.63 21.64 10.78
CA GLY A 278 -2.97 22.60 11.68
C GLY A 278 -3.98 23.35 12.54
N SER A 279 -3.61 24.57 12.94
CA SER A 279 -4.55 25.55 13.47
C SER A 279 -5.27 26.26 12.32
N GLU A 280 -6.42 26.88 12.60
CA GLU A 280 -7.18 27.63 11.60
C GLU A 280 -6.31 28.70 10.92
N ASN A 281 -5.52 29.44 11.69
CA ASN A 281 -4.65 30.50 11.17
C ASN A 281 -3.54 29.93 10.25
N SER A 282 -2.89 28.84 10.65
CA SER A 282 -1.83 28.23 9.83
C SER A 282 -2.38 27.62 8.54
N ASN A 283 -3.60 27.06 8.59
CA ASN A 283 -4.24 26.52 7.41
C ASN A 283 -4.63 27.63 6.43
N ASN A 284 -5.19 28.76 6.92
CA ASN A 284 -5.52 29.92 6.08
C ASN A 284 -4.28 30.52 5.39
N GLU A 285 -3.15 30.62 6.10
CA GLU A 285 -1.88 31.07 5.52
C GLU A 285 -1.40 30.10 4.43
N SER A 286 -1.40 28.81 4.72
CA SER A 286 -1.00 27.76 3.75
C SER A 286 -1.89 27.75 2.51
N ILE A 287 -3.20 27.87 2.67
CA ILE A 287 -4.15 27.99 1.56
C ILE A 287 -3.85 29.19 0.68
N GLY A 288 -3.58 30.37 1.28
CA GLY A 288 -3.22 31.56 0.52
C GLY A 288 -1.97 31.37 -0.33
N ILE A 289 -0.92 30.76 0.22
CA ILE A 289 0.31 30.44 -0.51
C ILE A 289 0.04 29.45 -1.65
N VAL A 290 -0.71 28.37 -1.38
CA VAL A 290 -1.06 27.36 -2.39
C VAL A 290 -1.90 27.95 -3.50
N GLU A 291 -2.86 28.81 -3.18
CA GLU A 291 -3.66 29.53 -4.16
C GLU A 291 -2.81 30.42 -5.09
N GLU A 292 -1.84 31.17 -4.53
CA GLU A 292 -0.94 32.02 -5.29
C GLU A 292 -0.04 31.19 -6.23
N ILE A 293 0.57 30.10 -5.72
CA ILE A 293 1.38 29.19 -6.52
C ILE A 293 0.52 28.57 -7.65
N SER A 294 -0.70 28.13 -7.32
CA SER A 294 -1.63 27.54 -8.30
C SER A 294 -1.97 28.52 -9.41
N LYS A 295 -2.33 29.76 -9.06
CA LYS A 295 -2.62 30.85 -10.04
C LYS A 295 -1.42 31.13 -10.93
N SER A 296 -0.21 31.18 -10.38
CA SER A 296 1.01 31.47 -11.16
C SER A 296 1.35 30.38 -12.19
N ASN A 297 0.84 29.16 -12.01
CA ASN A 297 0.95 28.04 -12.94
C ASN A 297 -0.34 27.80 -13.75
N GLY A 298 -1.21 28.80 -13.89
CA GLY A 298 -2.43 28.68 -14.71
C GLY A 298 -3.59 27.92 -14.07
N GLY A 299 -3.53 27.71 -12.76
CA GLY A 299 -4.64 27.13 -11.99
C GLY A 299 -5.89 28.00 -12.02
N SER A 300 -7.05 27.38 -12.09
CA SER A 300 -8.37 28.01 -12.16
C SER A 300 -9.34 27.39 -11.18
N ASP A 301 -10.38 28.15 -10.81
CA ASP A 301 -11.46 27.70 -9.94
C ASP A 301 -10.94 27.10 -8.62
N PHE A 302 -10.00 27.79 -7.98
CA PHE A 302 -9.51 27.41 -6.67
C PHE A 302 -10.66 27.51 -5.64
N GLN A 303 -11.04 26.38 -5.07
CA GLN A 303 -12.10 26.28 -4.08
C GLN A 303 -11.53 25.64 -2.83
N TRP A 304 -11.98 26.10 -1.67
CA TRP A 304 -11.60 25.50 -0.39
C TRP A 304 -12.80 25.37 0.54
N ALA A 305 -12.71 24.44 1.48
CA ALA A 305 -13.76 24.11 2.42
C ALA A 305 -13.18 23.79 3.80
N SER A 306 -13.89 24.23 4.84
CA SER A 306 -13.57 23.93 6.25
C SER A 306 -14.62 23.03 6.92
N SER A 307 -15.86 22.99 6.41
CA SER A 307 -16.87 22.09 6.95
C SER A 307 -16.64 20.64 6.52
N PRO A 308 -16.86 19.66 7.41
CA PRO A 308 -16.67 18.24 7.07
C PRO A 308 -17.49 17.76 5.87
N GLU A 309 -18.71 18.29 5.69
CA GLU A 309 -19.60 17.94 4.59
C GLU A 309 -19.03 18.41 3.24
N GLU A 310 -18.54 19.65 3.18
CA GLU A 310 -17.94 20.21 1.97
C GLU A 310 -16.60 19.55 1.66
N GLN A 311 -15.75 19.29 2.66
CA GLN A 311 -14.50 18.53 2.51
C GLN A 311 -14.77 17.16 1.91
N LYS A 312 -15.74 16.39 2.47
CA LYS A 312 -16.14 15.09 1.94
C LYS A 312 -16.61 15.17 0.49
N LYS A 313 -17.31 16.25 0.13
CA LYS A 313 -17.75 16.47 -1.25
C LYS A 313 -16.59 16.73 -2.20
N LEU A 314 -15.60 17.56 -1.80
CA LEU A 314 -14.40 17.83 -2.60
C LEU A 314 -13.58 16.57 -2.81
N TRP A 315 -13.36 15.78 -1.74
CA TRP A 315 -12.55 14.55 -1.82
C TRP A 315 -13.24 13.36 -2.49
N LYS A 316 -14.56 13.45 -2.74
CA LYS A 316 -15.31 12.30 -3.28
C LYS A 316 -14.78 11.80 -4.62
N ALA A 317 -14.40 12.70 -5.53
CA ALA A 317 -13.81 12.32 -6.81
C ALA A 317 -12.54 11.49 -6.65
N ARG A 318 -11.72 11.83 -5.66
CA ARG A 318 -10.45 11.13 -5.36
C ARG A 318 -10.68 9.79 -4.64
N HIS A 319 -11.60 9.75 -3.69
CA HIS A 319 -11.91 8.51 -2.97
C HIS A 319 -12.53 7.44 -3.87
N ASP A 320 -13.33 7.85 -4.84
CA ASP A 320 -14.04 6.92 -5.72
C ASP A 320 -13.19 6.44 -6.94
N VAL A 321 -11.92 6.82 -7.05
CA VAL A 321 -11.03 6.52 -8.20
C VAL A 321 -11.10 5.05 -8.61
N TYR A 322 -10.74 4.12 -7.73
CA TYR A 322 -10.72 2.69 -8.05
C TYR A 322 -12.09 2.14 -8.44
N TYR A 323 -13.11 2.46 -7.66
CA TYR A 323 -14.48 2.01 -7.89
C TYR A 323 -15.07 2.60 -9.17
N SER A 324 -14.74 3.85 -9.50
CA SER A 324 -15.20 4.52 -10.71
C SER A 324 -14.65 3.87 -11.97
N VAL A 325 -13.38 3.46 -11.97
CA VAL A 325 -12.77 2.72 -13.09
C VAL A 325 -13.33 1.31 -13.17
N LYS A 326 -13.45 0.59 -12.06
CA LYS A 326 -14.00 -0.76 -12.02
C LYS A 326 -15.45 -0.83 -12.51
N ALA A 327 -16.24 0.22 -12.25
CA ALA A 327 -17.63 0.31 -12.69
C ALA A 327 -17.80 0.46 -14.21
N LEU A 328 -16.74 0.74 -14.97
CA LEU A 328 -16.78 0.82 -16.43
C LEU A 328 -16.95 -0.55 -17.13
N GLY A 329 -16.65 -1.67 -16.43
CA GLY A 329 -16.81 -3.01 -16.99
C GLY A 329 -16.80 -4.10 -15.92
N ASN A 330 -17.92 -4.85 -15.79
CA ASN A 330 -18.12 -5.81 -14.70
C ASN A 330 -17.18 -7.03 -14.74
N ASP A 331 -16.78 -7.47 -15.94
CA ASP A 331 -15.92 -8.66 -16.13
C ASP A 331 -14.50 -8.28 -16.55
N MET A 332 -14.14 -7.00 -16.45
CA MET A 332 -12.84 -6.49 -16.83
C MET A 332 -11.86 -6.52 -15.66
N ILE A 333 -10.58 -6.65 -15.99
CA ILE A 333 -9.48 -6.60 -15.04
C ILE A 333 -8.98 -5.16 -14.92
N VAL A 334 -8.76 -4.70 -13.69
CA VAL A 334 -8.10 -3.43 -13.38
C VAL A 334 -6.63 -3.70 -13.13
N TYR A 335 -5.76 -3.12 -13.95
CA TYR A 335 -4.31 -3.13 -13.77
C TYR A 335 -3.85 -1.73 -13.35
N SER A 336 -3.06 -1.65 -12.29
CA SER A 336 -2.50 -0.39 -11.78
C SER A 336 -0.98 -0.46 -11.82
N THR A 337 -0.34 0.55 -12.44
CA THR A 337 1.10 0.76 -12.31
C THR A 337 1.40 1.41 -10.95
N ASP A 338 2.67 1.32 -10.53
CA ASP A 338 3.12 1.97 -9.31
C ASP A 338 4.62 2.27 -9.43
N VAL A 339 4.96 3.52 -9.67
CA VAL A 339 6.33 4.02 -9.71
C VAL A 339 6.45 5.25 -8.83
N CYS A 340 7.64 5.50 -8.31
CA CYS A 340 7.93 6.73 -7.57
C CYS A 340 9.28 7.29 -8.04
N VAL A 341 9.32 8.61 -8.27
CA VAL A 341 10.53 9.31 -8.71
C VAL A 341 10.83 10.49 -7.78
N PRO A 342 12.09 10.97 -7.74
CA PRO A 342 12.39 12.21 -7.03
C PRO A 342 11.44 13.33 -7.46
N ILE A 343 10.96 14.13 -6.52
CA ILE A 343 9.93 15.16 -6.78
C ILE A 343 10.34 16.12 -7.93
N SER A 344 11.63 16.39 -8.09
CA SER A 344 12.18 17.22 -9.17
C SER A 344 12.06 16.56 -10.56
N ARG A 345 11.84 15.23 -10.61
CA ARG A 345 11.70 14.45 -11.85
C ARG A 345 10.25 14.11 -12.18
N LEU A 346 9.33 14.41 -11.28
CA LEU A 346 7.94 13.98 -11.40
C LEU A 346 7.26 14.54 -12.64
N VAL A 347 7.45 15.83 -12.94
CA VAL A 347 6.91 16.48 -14.14
C VAL A 347 7.34 15.75 -15.41
N GLU A 348 8.65 15.45 -15.52
CA GLU A 348 9.20 14.74 -16.68
C GLU A 348 8.60 13.33 -16.80
N CYS A 349 8.52 12.58 -15.68
CA CYS A 349 8.01 11.22 -15.68
C CYS A 349 6.53 11.15 -16.07
N ILE A 350 5.68 11.98 -15.47
CA ILE A 350 4.23 12.00 -15.77
C ILE A 350 3.96 12.46 -17.19
N SER A 351 4.64 13.53 -17.67
CA SER A 351 4.47 14.01 -19.05
C SER A 351 4.92 12.98 -20.07
N TRP A 352 5.97 12.20 -19.76
CA TRP A 352 6.39 11.07 -20.59
C TRP A 352 5.33 9.95 -20.58
N ALA A 353 4.81 9.59 -19.40
CA ALA A 353 3.81 8.54 -19.24
C ALA A 353 2.52 8.86 -20.03
N GLU A 354 2.04 10.12 -19.98
CA GLU A 354 0.87 10.57 -20.74
C GLU A 354 1.07 10.39 -22.25
N LYS A 355 2.24 10.79 -22.77
CA LYS A 355 2.60 10.64 -24.20
C LYS A 355 2.69 9.18 -24.60
N GLU A 356 3.27 8.32 -23.78
CA GLU A 356 3.43 6.89 -24.09
C GLU A 356 2.07 6.16 -24.09
N VAL A 357 1.16 6.49 -23.15
CA VAL A 357 -0.23 6.02 -23.15
C VAL A 357 -0.92 6.37 -24.47
N GLN A 358 -0.81 7.63 -24.94
CA GLN A 358 -1.39 8.08 -26.21
C GLN A 358 -0.76 7.35 -27.41
N LYS A 359 0.55 7.20 -27.44
CA LYS A 359 1.29 6.50 -28.51
C LYS A 359 0.87 5.03 -28.64
N LEU A 360 0.64 4.34 -27.54
CA LEU A 360 0.18 2.95 -27.52
C LEU A 360 -1.33 2.81 -27.77
N GLY A 361 -2.07 3.93 -27.84
CA GLY A 361 -3.52 3.93 -27.99
C GLY A 361 -4.25 3.31 -26.81
N LEU A 362 -3.70 3.47 -25.60
CA LEU A 362 -4.31 3.04 -24.36
C LEU A 362 -5.18 4.15 -23.76
N THR A 363 -6.20 3.77 -23.01
CA THR A 363 -6.90 4.64 -22.05
C THR A 363 -6.40 4.26 -20.68
N ALA A 364 -5.64 5.15 -20.05
CA ALA A 364 -5.02 4.93 -18.74
C ALA A 364 -5.22 6.17 -17.87
N PRO A 365 -6.37 6.30 -17.21
CA PRO A 365 -6.58 7.34 -16.22
C PRO A 365 -5.47 7.31 -15.16
N MET A 366 -4.99 8.51 -14.77
CA MET A 366 -3.86 8.67 -13.85
C MET A 366 -4.30 9.32 -12.55
N VAL A 367 -3.78 8.78 -11.46
CA VAL A 367 -3.90 9.30 -10.11
C VAL A 367 -2.53 9.31 -9.46
N GLY A 368 -2.23 10.29 -8.61
CA GLY A 368 -0.91 10.34 -8.00
C GLY A 368 -0.86 11.02 -6.65
N HIS A 369 -0.01 10.47 -5.78
CA HIS A 369 0.48 11.05 -4.54
C HIS A 369 1.63 12.00 -4.89
N VAL A 370 1.28 13.11 -5.59
CA VAL A 370 2.28 13.97 -6.24
C VAL A 370 3.13 14.76 -5.25
N GLY A 371 2.76 14.77 -3.96
CA GLY A 371 3.60 15.29 -2.89
C GLY A 371 4.81 14.43 -2.56
N ASP A 372 4.73 13.14 -2.89
CA ASP A 372 5.77 12.14 -2.60
C ASP A 372 6.51 11.65 -3.86
N GLY A 373 6.08 12.07 -5.04
CA GLY A 373 6.66 11.63 -6.31
C GLY A 373 6.09 10.30 -6.85
N ASN A 374 5.05 9.76 -6.22
CA ASN A 374 4.39 8.51 -6.61
C ASN A 374 3.14 8.77 -7.47
N PHE A 375 2.94 7.96 -8.50
CA PHE A 375 1.71 7.97 -9.28
C PHE A 375 1.38 6.62 -9.90
N HIS A 376 0.12 6.47 -10.28
CA HIS A 376 -0.44 5.25 -10.86
C HIS A 376 -1.16 5.58 -12.17
N SER A 377 -1.00 4.72 -13.16
CA SER A 377 -1.86 4.66 -14.35
C SER A 377 -2.75 3.43 -14.19
N ILE A 378 -4.06 3.63 -14.28
CA ILE A 378 -5.05 2.58 -14.06
C ILE A 378 -5.60 2.17 -15.41
N VAL A 379 -5.40 0.92 -15.82
CA VAL A 379 -5.87 0.41 -17.11
C VAL A 379 -6.92 -0.67 -16.89
N LEU A 380 -8.08 -0.49 -17.49
CA LEU A 380 -9.14 -1.50 -17.52
C LEU A 380 -9.06 -2.28 -18.83
N TYR A 381 -9.05 -3.62 -18.76
CA TYR A 381 -8.96 -4.46 -19.96
C TYR A 381 -9.76 -5.76 -19.83
N ASP A 382 -10.19 -6.27 -20.98
CA ASP A 382 -10.79 -7.60 -21.11
C ASP A 382 -9.69 -8.66 -20.97
N PRO A 383 -9.83 -9.68 -20.09
CA PRO A 383 -8.85 -10.75 -19.95
C PRO A 383 -8.59 -11.53 -21.24
N ASP A 384 -9.52 -11.52 -22.21
CA ASP A 384 -9.37 -12.17 -23.51
C ASP A 384 -8.72 -11.27 -24.59
N ASP A 385 -8.48 -9.99 -24.31
CA ASP A 385 -7.81 -9.06 -25.22
C ASP A 385 -6.27 -9.15 -25.10
N GLU A 386 -5.68 -10.14 -25.76
CA GLU A 386 -4.23 -10.37 -25.76
C GLU A 386 -3.43 -9.17 -26.31
N GLU A 387 -3.98 -8.44 -27.31
CA GLU A 387 -3.28 -7.27 -27.90
C GLU A 387 -3.18 -6.14 -26.87
N LYS A 388 -4.27 -5.84 -26.18
CA LYS A 388 -4.29 -4.83 -25.12
C LYS A 388 -3.40 -5.23 -23.96
N GLN A 389 -3.38 -6.51 -23.56
CA GLN A 389 -2.47 -7.02 -22.53
C GLN A 389 -0.99 -6.83 -22.92
N LYS A 390 -0.62 -7.05 -24.18
CA LYS A 390 0.75 -6.80 -24.68
C LYS A 390 1.12 -5.33 -24.56
N LYS A 391 0.22 -4.43 -24.98
CA LYS A 391 0.42 -2.97 -24.87
C LYS A 391 0.55 -2.52 -23.41
N ILE A 392 -0.25 -3.08 -22.49
CA ILE A 392 -0.17 -2.80 -21.04
C ILE A 392 1.18 -3.24 -20.48
N ARG A 393 1.63 -4.47 -20.81
CA ARG A 393 2.95 -4.95 -20.39
C ARG A 393 4.07 -4.07 -20.93
N GLN A 394 4.02 -3.69 -22.23
CA GLN A 394 4.98 -2.78 -22.83
C GLN A 394 4.99 -1.44 -22.10
N TYR A 395 3.82 -0.83 -21.89
CA TYR A 395 3.71 0.42 -21.15
C TYR A 395 4.30 0.35 -19.74
N SER A 396 3.99 -0.74 -19.01
CA SER A 396 4.52 -0.97 -17.66
C SER A 396 6.05 -1.11 -17.66
N ASP A 397 6.61 -1.90 -18.59
CA ASP A 397 8.07 -2.06 -18.78
C ASP A 397 8.74 -0.72 -19.09
N ASP A 398 8.17 0.05 -20.02
CA ASP A 398 8.73 1.33 -20.48
C ASP A 398 8.62 2.39 -19.36
N LEU A 399 7.51 2.43 -18.61
CA LEU A 399 7.33 3.34 -17.47
C LEU A 399 8.33 3.04 -16.35
N ILE A 400 8.54 1.77 -16.02
CA ILE A 400 9.54 1.35 -15.03
C ILE A 400 10.95 1.74 -15.48
N ASN A 401 11.32 1.48 -16.74
CA ASN A 401 12.61 1.89 -17.27
C ASN A 401 12.79 3.42 -17.20
N LYS A 402 11.73 4.19 -17.52
CA LYS A 402 11.76 5.66 -17.41
C LYS A 402 11.91 6.12 -15.97
N ALA A 403 11.22 5.49 -15.02
CA ALA A 403 11.37 5.81 -13.60
C ALA A 403 12.81 5.55 -13.09
N LEU A 404 13.40 4.41 -13.46
CA LEU A 404 14.80 4.09 -13.11
C LEU A 404 15.81 5.05 -13.77
N GLU A 405 15.59 5.45 -15.05
CA GLU A 405 16.40 6.49 -15.73
C GLU A 405 16.37 7.81 -14.96
N LEU A 406 15.24 8.12 -14.33
CA LEU A 406 15.03 9.32 -13.53
C LEU A 406 15.42 9.17 -12.05
N GLU A 407 16.23 8.16 -11.70
CA GLU A 407 16.68 7.85 -10.34
C GLU A 407 15.53 7.51 -9.37
N GLY A 408 14.42 7.02 -9.90
CA GLY A 408 13.25 6.56 -9.15
C GLY A 408 13.28 5.09 -8.78
N THR A 409 12.13 4.56 -8.39
CA THR A 409 11.93 3.16 -7.99
C THR A 409 10.76 2.51 -8.74
N ILE A 410 10.83 1.21 -8.88
CA ILE A 410 9.83 0.37 -9.57
C ILE A 410 8.50 0.24 -8.80
N THR A 411 8.49 0.62 -7.53
CA THR A 411 7.30 0.52 -6.68
C THR A 411 7.37 1.58 -5.57
N GLY A 412 6.33 2.42 -5.48
CA GLY A 412 6.17 3.40 -4.41
C GLY A 412 5.58 2.78 -3.14
N GLU A 413 4.56 1.90 -3.31
CA GLU A 413 3.79 1.40 -2.18
C GLU A 413 3.24 -0.04 -2.33
N HIS A 414 3.10 -0.59 -3.55
CA HIS A 414 2.47 -1.90 -3.75
C HIS A 414 3.35 -3.09 -3.36
N GLY A 415 4.67 -2.90 -3.26
CA GLY A 415 5.64 -3.97 -3.06
C GLY A 415 6.01 -4.68 -4.36
N ILE A 416 6.68 -5.82 -4.24
CA ILE A 416 7.25 -6.58 -5.35
C ILE A 416 6.40 -7.79 -5.74
N GLY A 417 5.97 -8.59 -4.75
CA GLY A 417 5.17 -9.79 -4.94
C GLY A 417 5.76 -10.76 -5.98
N LEU A 418 4.88 -11.23 -6.85
CA LEU A 418 5.23 -12.01 -8.04
C LEU A 418 5.49 -11.12 -9.26
N GLN A 419 4.79 -9.98 -9.34
CA GLN A 419 4.70 -9.12 -10.51
C GLN A 419 6.02 -8.44 -10.84
N LYS A 420 6.72 -7.89 -9.83
CA LYS A 420 7.86 -6.99 -10.03
C LYS A 420 9.24 -7.63 -9.78
N LYS A 421 9.33 -8.95 -9.58
CA LYS A 421 10.61 -9.65 -9.28
C LYS A 421 11.73 -9.36 -10.28
N HIS A 422 11.41 -9.36 -11.57
CA HIS A 422 12.40 -9.14 -12.62
C HIS A 422 12.85 -7.67 -12.70
N TYR A 423 12.02 -6.73 -12.29
CA TYR A 423 12.39 -5.32 -12.18
C TYR A 423 13.27 -5.05 -10.95
N LEU A 424 13.05 -5.77 -9.84
CA LEU A 424 13.90 -5.66 -8.66
C LEU A 424 15.37 -5.94 -8.97
N LEU A 425 15.63 -6.90 -9.85
CA LEU A 425 17.01 -7.20 -10.33
C LEU A 425 17.61 -6.06 -11.15
N ARG A 426 16.79 -5.26 -11.84
CA ARG A 426 17.25 -4.07 -12.60
C ARG A 426 17.56 -2.91 -11.66
N GLU A 427 16.72 -2.65 -10.68
CA GLU A 427 16.90 -1.57 -9.72
C GLU A 427 18.04 -1.86 -8.73
N HIS A 428 18.15 -3.11 -8.26
CA HIS A 428 19.03 -3.50 -7.17
C HIS A 428 19.91 -4.72 -7.49
N PRO A 429 20.68 -4.72 -8.59
CA PRO A 429 21.48 -5.89 -9.00
C PRO A 429 22.46 -6.36 -7.92
N ASP A 430 23.08 -5.43 -7.18
CA ASP A 430 24.05 -5.72 -6.14
C ASP A 430 23.41 -6.02 -4.78
N ASN A 431 22.20 -5.54 -4.52
CA ASN A 431 21.50 -5.73 -3.24
C ASN A 431 20.76 -7.06 -3.16
N VAL A 432 20.21 -7.55 -4.29
CA VAL A 432 19.45 -8.82 -4.32
C VAL A 432 20.27 -10.01 -3.82
N PRO A 433 21.58 -10.18 -4.13
CA PRO A 433 22.41 -11.21 -3.53
C PRO A 433 22.47 -11.15 -1.99
N VAL A 434 22.52 -9.93 -1.42
CA VAL A 434 22.51 -9.73 0.04
C VAL A 434 21.13 -10.09 0.62
N MET A 435 20.03 -9.65 -0.02
CA MET A 435 18.66 -10.03 0.36
C MET A 435 18.48 -11.55 0.37
N LYS A 436 18.99 -12.26 -0.68
CA LYS A 436 18.98 -13.73 -0.75
C LYS A 436 19.77 -14.37 0.39
N SER A 437 20.90 -13.79 0.78
CA SER A 437 21.71 -14.28 1.91
C SER A 437 20.97 -14.15 3.24
N ILE A 438 20.31 -13.02 3.48
CA ILE A 438 19.46 -12.80 4.66
C ILE A 438 18.32 -13.84 4.68
N LYS A 439 17.62 -14.00 3.56
CA LYS A 439 16.53 -14.99 3.44
C LYS A 439 17.02 -16.40 3.76
N ARG A 440 18.15 -16.84 3.18
CA ARG A 440 18.73 -18.17 3.46
C ARG A 440 19.14 -18.36 4.91
N SER A 441 19.59 -17.30 5.57
CA SER A 441 20.00 -17.36 6.99
C SER A 441 18.82 -17.49 7.94
N LEU A 442 17.69 -16.84 7.64
CA LEU A 442 16.50 -16.86 8.49
C LEU A 442 15.55 -18.02 8.16
N ASP A 443 15.44 -18.37 6.87
CA ASP A 443 14.52 -19.37 6.36
C ASP A 443 15.28 -20.44 5.57
N VAL A 444 15.99 -21.28 6.31
CA VAL A 444 16.88 -22.32 5.78
C VAL A 444 16.16 -23.29 4.84
N ASN A 445 14.91 -23.62 5.15
CA ASN A 445 14.08 -24.55 4.37
C ASN A 445 13.23 -23.86 3.30
N ASN A 446 13.33 -22.52 3.17
CA ASN A 446 12.56 -21.70 2.22
C ASN A 446 11.06 -21.96 2.28
N ILE A 447 10.50 -22.00 3.50
CA ILE A 447 9.07 -22.24 3.69
C ILE A 447 8.25 -20.95 3.63
N MET A 448 8.84 -19.79 3.98
CA MET A 448 8.12 -18.52 4.12
C MET A 448 7.88 -17.86 2.76
N ASN A 449 6.63 -17.83 2.35
CA ASN A 449 6.12 -17.16 1.15
C ASN A 449 7.05 -17.32 -0.08
N PRO A 450 7.43 -18.55 -0.45
CA PRO A 450 8.48 -18.79 -1.43
C PRO A 450 8.08 -18.27 -2.82
N GLY A 451 9.07 -17.75 -3.55
CA GLY A 451 8.90 -17.21 -4.90
C GLY A 451 8.36 -15.77 -4.96
N LYS A 452 8.09 -15.11 -3.81
CA LYS A 452 7.78 -13.67 -3.74
C LYS A 452 9.07 -12.86 -3.56
N ILE A 453 9.07 -11.61 -4.00
CA ILE A 453 10.19 -10.67 -4.03
C ILE A 453 11.30 -11.11 -5.00
N PHE A 454 11.84 -12.31 -4.85
CA PHE A 454 12.85 -12.91 -5.72
C PHE A 454 12.84 -14.44 -5.62
N ASP A 455 13.43 -15.10 -6.61
CA ASP A 455 13.69 -16.55 -6.58
C ASP A 455 15.05 -16.81 -5.94
N LEU A 456 15.15 -17.84 -5.09
CA LEU A 456 16.39 -18.19 -4.40
C LEU A 456 17.41 -18.94 -5.28
N ASN A 457 16.95 -19.52 -6.38
CA ASN A 457 17.78 -20.29 -7.32
C ASN A 457 18.57 -19.37 -8.24
#